data_63c5d781decccd2fb61dd05b27f19fb1
#
_entry.id   63c5d781decccd2fb61dd05b27f19fb1
#
_cell.length_a   1.000
_cell.length_b   1.000
_cell.length_c   1.000
_cell.angle_alpha   90.00
_cell.angle_beta   90.00
_cell.angle_gamma   90.00
#
_symmetry.space_group_name_H-M   'P 1'
#
loop_
_entity.id
_entity.type
_entity.pdbx_description
1 polymer ?
#
loop_
_entity_poly.entity_id
_entity_poly.type
_entity_poly.pdbx_seq_one_letter_code
_entity_poly.pdbx_strand_id
1 'polypeptide(L)'
;MHVLVINDFVRKGGGEEVYRVSVDVLRACHGVVVETFDERALPDVGGSGRARAWSRAAARALVTLLERFRPQRILVHNYHNLLSSAILPVLARYKRHSGCGLFMTAHDYHLLFYNPSLLIYPGGRAQPLPIDQLHRGRRIALAASPRGVLHDVAKKLHWHAVNALFDPLGLFDEILCPSPFMRDLIAQCGRTRATLVPNPIDSTLIPHPPKPVRGDRLDLAFVGRVDADKGLGRFLALMSEAAGDAIASLTVYGDGAERADLEKRHATLVESGRLRFAGRLDHATLFAALPRHDALVLPSIWVENAPLVIVEAAMLGLPALVHDIGSLSTFGDEIGNKILYRSTPEGIARALAELRTHLDSDDRHYDWSRYSVERYASSLRTVLGIGREVS
;
A
#
# COMPACT_ATOMS: atom_id res chain seq x y z
N MET A 1 -28.34 -5.17 -10.08
CA MET A 1 -27.72 -5.52 -8.78
C MET A 1 -27.24 -4.24 -8.09
N HIS A 2 -27.52 -4.09 -6.79
CA HIS A 2 -27.06 -2.93 -6.01
C HIS A 2 -25.76 -3.27 -5.30
N VAL A 3 -24.75 -2.43 -5.48
CA VAL A 3 -23.42 -2.57 -4.87
C VAL A 3 -23.09 -1.30 -4.07
N LEU A 4 -22.76 -1.45 -2.79
CA LEU A 4 -22.29 -0.36 -1.95
C LEU A 4 -20.77 -0.47 -1.81
N VAL A 5 -20.05 0.61 -2.11
CA VAL A 5 -18.58 0.70 -1.92
C VAL A 5 -18.27 1.65 -0.79
N ILE A 6 -17.51 1.17 0.20
CA ILE A 6 -17.21 1.90 1.45
C ILE A 6 -15.71 2.21 1.52
N ASN A 7 -15.36 3.47 1.83
CA ASN A 7 -13.99 3.88 2.12
C ASN A 7 -13.95 5.06 3.10
N ASP A 8 -12.87 5.20 3.87
CA ASP A 8 -12.71 6.31 4.82
C ASP A 8 -12.56 7.66 4.11
N PHE A 9 -11.73 7.73 3.06
CA PHE A 9 -11.34 8.97 2.38
C PHE A 9 -11.49 8.84 0.85
N VAL A 10 -11.63 9.98 0.18
CA VAL A 10 -11.74 10.02 -1.30
C VAL A 10 -10.43 10.42 -1.98
N ARG A 11 -9.58 11.20 -1.30
CA ARG A 11 -8.36 11.78 -1.89
C ARG A 11 -7.22 11.83 -0.88
N LYS A 12 -6.46 10.73 -0.71
CA LYS A 12 -5.37 10.71 0.27
C LYS A 12 -4.15 9.87 -0.08
N GLY A 13 -4.23 8.91 -1.01
CA GLY A 13 -3.11 8.03 -1.35
C GLY A 13 -3.49 6.89 -2.29
N GLY A 14 -2.65 5.85 -2.36
CA GLY A 14 -2.84 4.74 -3.29
C GLY A 14 -4.10 3.89 -3.03
N GLY A 15 -4.51 3.72 -1.77
CA GLY A 15 -5.75 2.99 -1.45
C GLY A 15 -7.01 3.71 -1.93
N GLU A 16 -7.02 5.03 -1.89
CA GLU A 16 -8.11 5.88 -2.40
C GLU A 16 -8.18 5.86 -3.92
N GLU A 17 -7.05 5.71 -4.60
CA GLU A 17 -7.01 5.50 -6.05
C GLU A 17 -7.70 4.19 -6.43
N VAL A 18 -7.34 3.09 -5.76
CA VAL A 18 -7.98 1.78 -5.97
C VAL A 18 -9.48 1.84 -5.67
N TYR A 19 -9.90 2.57 -4.62
CA TYR A 19 -11.31 2.79 -4.33
C TYR A 19 -12.03 3.49 -5.49
N ARG A 20 -11.46 4.57 -6.07
CA ARG A 20 -12.05 5.27 -7.21
C ARG A 20 -12.17 4.38 -8.42
N VAL A 21 -11.10 3.67 -8.79
CA VAL A 21 -11.11 2.71 -9.90
C VAL A 21 -12.17 1.62 -9.66
N SER A 22 -12.31 1.11 -8.42
CA SER A 22 -13.36 0.13 -8.10
C SER A 22 -14.77 0.66 -8.38
N VAL A 23 -15.04 1.89 -7.97
CA VAL A 23 -16.32 2.55 -8.19
C VAL A 23 -16.59 2.72 -9.69
N ASP A 24 -15.60 3.18 -10.45
CA ASP A 24 -15.73 3.44 -11.89
C ASP A 24 -15.93 2.13 -12.67
N VAL A 25 -15.16 1.10 -12.36
CA VAL A 25 -15.31 -0.25 -12.93
C VAL A 25 -16.69 -0.84 -12.66
N LEU A 26 -17.20 -0.70 -11.44
CA LEU A 26 -18.51 -1.23 -11.07
C LEU A 26 -19.64 -0.45 -11.73
N ARG A 27 -19.52 0.87 -11.85
CA ARG A 27 -20.51 1.73 -12.57
C ARG A 27 -20.57 1.41 -14.06
N ALA A 28 -19.46 1.00 -14.66
CA ALA A 28 -19.42 0.58 -16.06
C ALA A 28 -20.07 -0.78 -16.31
N CYS A 29 -20.38 -1.55 -15.27
CA CYS A 29 -21.03 -2.87 -15.42
C CYS A 29 -22.52 -2.73 -15.71
N HIS A 30 -22.99 -3.36 -16.78
CA HIS A 30 -24.43 -3.39 -17.12
C HIS A 30 -25.27 -3.98 -16.00
N GLY A 31 -26.37 -3.33 -15.66
CA GLY A 31 -27.31 -3.80 -14.61
C GLY A 31 -26.79 -3.64 -13.17
N VAL A 32 -25.69 -2.94 -12.95
CA VAL A 32 -25.16 -2.61 -11.62
C VAL A 32 -25.45 -1.16 -11.27
N VAL A 33 -26.05 -0.95 -10.09
CA VAL A 33 -26.25 0.37 -9.49
C VAL A 33 -25.30 0.51 -8.33
N VAL A 34 -24.47 1.55 -8.33
CA VAL A 34 -23.41 1.75 -7.33
C VAL A 34 -23.68 2.99 -6.49
N GLU A 35 -23.71 2.79 -5.19
CA GLU A 35 -23.66 3.87 -4.19
C GLU A 35 -22.32 3.82 -3.45
N THR A 36 -21.92 4.97 -2.89
CA THR A 36 -20.67 5.10 -2.11
C THR A 36 -20.96 5.59 -0.70
N PHE A 37 -20.14 5.13 0.26
CA PHE A 37 -20.17 5.61 1.63
C PHE A 37 -18.75 5.95 2.08
N ASP A 38 -18.47 7.23 2.22
CA ASP A 38 -17.15 7.77 2.55
C ASP A 38 -17.27 9.07 3.37
N GLU A 39 -16.16 9.80 3.54
CA GLU A 39 -16.12 11.06 4.32
C GLU A 39 -17.19 12.07 3.92
N ARG A 40 -17.67 12.07 2.67
CA ARG A 40 -18.70 13.01 2.17
C ARG A 40 -20.10 12.72 2.74
N ALA A 41 -20.32 11.50 3.23
CA ALA A 41 -21.57 11.10 3.87
C ALA A 41 -21.65 11.51 5.35
N LEU A 42 -20.55 12.04 5.90
CA LEU A 42 -20.48 12.43 7.31
C LEU A 42 -20.65 13.96 7.44
N PRO A 43 -21.38 14.43 8.45
CA PRO A 43 -21.36 15.84 8.81
C PRO A 43 -19.92 16.22 9.22
N ASP A 44 -19.57 17.48 8.98
CA ASP A 44 -18.22 18.03 9.22
C ASP A 44 -17.76 17.71 10.67
N VAL A 45 -16.95 16.66 10.82
CA VAL A 45 -16.61 16.13 12.14
C VAL A 45 -15.29 16.75 12.59
N GLY A 46 -15.34 17.98 13.08
CA GLY A 46 -14.33 18.57 13.97
C GLY A 46 -14.27 17.84 15.32
N GLY A 47 -14.17 16.51 15.31
CA GLY A 47 -14.34 15.68 16.50
C GLY A 47 -13.06 15.38 17.27
N SER A 48 -13.18 15.30 18.60
CA SER A 48 -12.14 14.81 19.52
C SER A 48 -11.67 13.40 19.14
N GLY A 49 -10.43 13.00 19.52
CA GLY A 49 -9.87 11.67 19.24
C GLY A 49 -10.76 10.48 19.65
N ARG A 50 -11.67 10.65 20.64
CA ARG A 50 -12.66 9.63 21.05
C ARG A 50 -13.76 9.43 20.01
N ALA A 51 -14.22 10.49 19.34
CA ALA A 51 -15.21 10.39 18.25
C ALA A 51 -14.64 9.65 17.05
N ARG A 52 -13.32 9.72 16.83
CA ARG A 52 -12.61 8.96 15.78
C ARG A 52 -12.46 7.48 16.10
N ALA A 53 -12.37 7.09 17.37
CA ALA A 53 -12.25 5.67 17.76
C ALA A 53 -13.57 4.89 17.57
N TRP A 54 -14.74 5.58 17.79
CA TRP A 54 -16.07 4.97 17.69
C TRP A 54 -17.09 6.00 17.19
N SER A 55 -17.25 6.12 15.86
CA SER A 55 -18.12 7.10 15.20
C SER A 55 -19.58 6.64 15.18
N ARG A 56 -20.37 7.08 16.16
CA ARG A 56 -21.81 6.83 16.15
C ARG A 56 -22.52 7.55 14.99
N ALA A 57 -21.95 8.65 14.49
CA ALA A 57 -22.48 9.37 13.34
C ALA A 57 -22.35 8.51 12.07
N ALA A 58 -21.16 7.93 11.82
CA ALA A 58 -20.94 7.03 10.70
C ALA A 58 -21.86 5.80 10.77
N ALA A 59 -21.99 5.19 11.96
CA ALA A 59 -22.88 4.05 12.14
C ALA A 59 -24.34 4.37 11.79
N ARG A 60 -24.87 5.52 12.25
CA ARG A 60 -26.27 5.96 11.96
C ARG A 60 -26.43 6.29 10.47
N ALA A 61 -25.51 7.03 9.87
CA ALA A 61 -25.56 7.37 8.45
C ALA A 61 -25.54 6.11 7.58
N LEU A 62 -24.71 5.12 7.95
CA LEU A 62 -24.67 3.84 7.25
C LEU A 62 -25.99 3.07 7.37
N VAL A 63 -26.62 3.03 8.56
CA VAL A 63 -27.95 2.39 8.73
C VAL A 63 -28.97 3.00 7.78
N THR A 64 -29.09 4.33 7.74
CA THR A 64 -30.02 5.04 6.85
C THR A 64 -29.76 4.71 5.37
N LEU A 65 -28.47 4.64 4.96
CA LEU A 65 -28.10 4.30 3.60
C LEU A 65 -28.49 2.86 3.26
N LEU A 66 -28.20 1.90 4.15
CA LEU A 66 -28.52 0.48 3.95
C LEU A 66 -30.02 0.22 3.83
N GLU A 67 -30.84 0.89 4.65
CA GLU A 67 -32.31 0.80 4.59
C GLU A 67 -32.89 1.33 3.27
N ARG A 68 -32.33 2.45 2.79
CA ARG A 68 -32.76 3.07 1.53
C ARG A 68 -32.28 2.30 0.30
N PHE A 69 -30.96 1.99 0.24
CA PHE A 69 -30.31 1.48 -0.97
C PHE A 69 -30.41 -0.04 -1.11
N ARG A 70 -30.46 -0.77 0.00
CA ARG A 70 -30.61 -2.24 0.07
C ARG A 70 -29.59 -2.97 -0.82
N PRO A 71 -28.28 -2.80 -0.60
CA PRO A 71 -27.26 -3.44 -1.42
C PRO A 71 -27.25 -4.95 -1.27
N GLN A 72 -27.03 -5.67 -2.37
CA GLN A 72 -26.81 -7.12 -2.41
C GLN A 72 -25.34 -7.47 -2.23
N ARG A 73 -24.44 -6.53 -2.51
CA ARG A 73 -23.00 -6.65 -2.29
C ARG A 73 -22.47 -5.37 -1.66
N ILE A 74 -21.55 -5.53 -0.70
CA ILE A 74 -20.85 -4.43 -0.06
C ILE A 74 -19.36 -4.71 -0.17
N LEU A 75 -18.61 -3.78 -0.78
CA LEU A 75 -17.15 -3.80 -0.86
C LEU A 75 -16.58 -2.72 0.05
N VAL A 76 -15.76 -3.11 1.03
CA VAL A 76 -15.12 -2.20 1.98
C VAL A 76 -13.65 -2.07 1.60
N HIS A 77 -13.14 -0.85 1.41
CA HIS A 77 -11.72 -0.58 1.19
C HIS A 77 -11.02 -0.20 2.49
N ASN A 78 -11.56 0.77 3.24
CA ASN A 78 -11.02 1.17 4.53
C ASN A 78 -12.13 1.74 5.42
N TYR A 79 -11.97 1.58 6.77
CA TYR A 79 -12.93 2.09 7.75
C TYR A 79 -12.29 2.52 9.08
N HIS A 80 -10.96 2.44 9.20
CA HIS A 80 -10.27 2.53 10.49
C HIS A 80 -10.09 3.95 11.02
N ASN A 81 -10.28 4.97 10.18
CA ASN A 81 -10.01 6.37 10.51
C ASN A 81 -11.28 7.15 10.86
N LEU A 82 -12.08 7.54 9.85
CA LEU A 82 -13.27 8.39 10.03
C LEU A 82 -14.53 7.56 10.30
N LEU A 83 -14.73 6.50 9.55
CA LEU A 83 -15.89 5.63 9.71
C LEU A 83 -15.80 4.83 11.00
N SER A 84 -14.60 4.46 11.41
CA SER A 84 -14.25 3.70 12.60
C SER A 84 -14.87 2.30 12.66
N SER A 85 -14.44 1.50 13.63
CA SER A 85 -14.98 0.15 13.87
C SER A 85 -16.48 0.14 14.24
N ALA A 86 -17.09 1.31 14.45
CA ALA A 86 -18.53 1.42 14.75
C ALA A 86 -19.44 0.96 13.60
N ILE A 87 -18.91 0.88 12.35
CA ILE A 87 -19.68 0.36 11.22
C ILE A 87 -19.76 -1.17 11.21
N LEU A 88 -18.84 -1.89 11.86
CA LEU A 88 -18.78 -3.36 11.82
C LEU A 88 -20.07 -4.03 12.37
N PRO A 89 -20.61 -3.65 13.54
CA PRO A 89 -21.87 -4.23 14.02
C PRO A 89 -23.06 -3.91 13.09
N VAL A 90 -23.05 -2.75 12.43
CA VAL A 90 -24.07 -2.38 11.45
C VAL A 90 -24.00 -3.32 10.24
N LEU A 91 -22.81 -3.51 9.67
CA LEU A 91 -22.57 -4.44 8.55
C LEU A 91 -22.92 -5.88 8.93
N ALA A 92 -22.51 -6.34 10.11
CA ALA A 92 -22.82 -7.67 10.62
C ALA A 92 -24.33 -7.92 10.75
N ARG A 93 -25.06 -6.92 11.30
CA ARG A 93 -26.52 -6.98 11.41
C ARG A 93 -27.18 -7.00 10.04
N TYR A 94 -26.77 -6.12 9.14
CA TYR A 94 -27.34 -6.06 7.78
C TYR A 94 -27.12 -7.36 7.02
N LYS A 95 -25.90 -7.90 7.01
CA LYS A 95 -25.55 -9.19 6.39
C LYS A 95 -26.46 -10.32 6.87
N ARG A 96 -26.65 -10.45 8.21
CA ARG A 96 -27.50 -11.51 8.78
C ARG A 96 -28.96 -11.42 8.36
N HIS A 97 -29.51 -10.21 8.16
CA HIS A 97 -30.93 -10.04 7.82
C HIS A 97 -31.19 -10.07 6.32
N SER A 98 -30.26 -9.62 5.50
CA SER A 98 -30.47 -9.49 4.05
C SER A 98 -29.81 -10.59 3.23
N GLY A 99 -28.85 -11.34 3.81
CA GLY A 99 -28.01 -12.26 3.04
C GLY A 99 -27.01 -11.55 2.11
N CYS A 100 -26.78 -10.25 2.32
CA CYS A 100 -25.83 -9.46 1.51
C CYS A 100 -24.42 -10.02 1.56
N GLY A 101 -23.77 -10.16 0.41
CA GLY A 101 -22.34 -10.50 0.34
C GLY A 101 -21.47 -9.33 0.81
N LEU A 102 -20.53 -9.61 1.71
CA LEU A 102 -19.66 -8.61 2.32
C LEU A 102 -18.20 -8.92 2.00
N PHE A 103 -17.53 -8.00 1.31
CA PHE A 103 -16.16 -8.13 0.81
C PHE A 103 -15.29 -7.00 1.32
N MET A 104 -13.98 -7.25 1.44
CA MET A 104 -13.02 -6.23 1.84
C MET A 104 -11.74 -6.30 1.00
N THR A 105 -11.23 -5.15 0.56
CA THR A 105 -9.86 -5.04 0.02
C THR A 105 -8.89 -4.71 1.16
N ALA A 106 -7.91 -5.57 1.39
CA ALA A 106 -6.91 -5.38 2.43
C ALA A 106 -5.79 -4.46 1.95
N HIS A 107 -5.93 -3.13 2.14
CA HIS A 107 -4.91 -2.16 1.76
C HIS A 107 -3.71 -2.12 2.71
N ASP A 108 -3.91 -2.54 3.96
CA ASP A 108 -2.88 -2.58 5.01
C ASP A 108 -3.08 -3.81 5.91
N TYR A 109 -2.21 -3.97 6.91
CA TYR A 109 -2.22 -5.14 7.80
C TYR A 109 -3.09 -4.97 9.05
N HIS A 110 -4.02 -4.00 9.09
CA HIS A 110 -4.83 -3.72 10.28
C HIS A 110 -5.74 -4.89 10.70
N LEU A 111 -6.18 -5.70 9.75
CA LEU A 111 -6.93 -6.93 10.05
C LEU A 111 -6.10 -7.95 10.86
N LEU A 112 -4.78 -7.92 10.72
CA LEU A 112 -3.85 -8.89 11.31
C LEU A 112 -3.11 -8.35 12.53
N PHE A 113 -2.90 -7.03 12.60
CA PHE A 113 -2.11 -6.39 13.64
C PHE A 113 -2.57 -4.95 13.90
N TYR A 114 -2.49 -4.49 15.15
CA TYR A 114 -2.93 -3.14 15.55
C TYR A 114 -2.08 -2.01 14.98
N ASN A 115 -0.85 -2.28 14.51
CA ASN A 115 -0.09 -1.36 13.67
C ASN A 115 -0.20 -1.79 12.21
N PRO A 116 -0.91 -1.02 11.35
CA PRO A 116 -1.17 -1.41 9.97
C PRO A 116 0.07 -1.52 9.08
N SER A 117 1.22 -1.00 9.54
CA SER A 117 2.50 -1.08 8.82
C SER A 117 3.37 -2.27 9.25
N LEU A 118 2.90 -3.13 10.15
CA LEU A 118 3.69 -4.20 10.77
C LEU A 118 5.02 -3.69 11.35
N LEU A 119 5.03 -2.50 11.93
CA LEU A 119 6.19 -1.94 12.62
C LEU A 119 6.06 -2.10 14.14
N ILE A 120 7.20 -2.39 14.76
CA ILE A 120 7.41 -2.33 16.22
C ILE A 120 8.51 -1.31 16.53
N TYR A 121 8.55 -0.83 17.76
CA TYR A 121 9.45 0.25 18.18
C TYR A 121 10.26 -0.13 19.44
N PRO A 122 11.07 -1.20 19.41
CA PRO A 122 11.93 -1.55 20.53
C PRO A 122 12.97 -0.43 20.76
N GLY A 123 13.03 0.09 21.99
CA GLY A 123 13.91 1.21 22.31
C GLY A 123 13.60 2.50 21.51
N GLY A 124 12.36 2.66 21.03
CA GLY A 124 11.94 3.84 20.26
C GLY A 124 12.34 3.84 18.78
N ARG A 125 12.99 2.79 18.29
CA ARG A 125 13.43 2.68 16.88
C ARG A 125 12.47 1.82 16.08
N ALA A 126 12.07 2.28 14.89
CA ALA A 126 11.20 1.52 13.99
C ALA A 126 11.92 0.26 13.47
N GLN A 127 11.27 -0.89 13.60
CA GLN A 127 11.73 -2.17 13.08
C GLN A 127 10.53 -2.95 12.52
N PRO A 128 10.73 -3.76 11.46
CA PRO A 128 9.69 -4.66 10.98
C PRO A 128 9.31 -5.67 12.06
N LEU A 129 8.03 -5.97 12.18
CA LEU A 129 7.57 -7.10 12.99
C LEU A 129 8.05 -8.41 12.34
N PRO A 130 8.78 -9.28 13.07
CA PRO A 130 9.06 -10.62 12.58
C PRO A 130 7.74 -11.39 12.34
N ILE A 131 7.56 -11.90 11.12
CA ILE A 131 6.27 -12.48 10.69
C ILE A 131 5.87 -13.69 11.54
N ASP A 132 6.83 -14.49 12.01
CA ASP A 132 6.59 -15.61 12.94
C ASP A 132 5.96 -15.13 14.28
N GLN A 133 6.13 -13.87 14.66
CA GLN A 133 5.52 -13.29 15.85
C GLN A 133 4.08 -12.81 15.60
N LEU A 134 3.65 -12.68 14.36
CA LEU A 134 2.29 -12.28 14.03
C LEU A 134 1.23 -13.25 14.59
N HIS A 135 1.55 -14.53 14.64
CA HIS A 135 0.65 -15.60 15.10
C HIS A 135 0.84 -15.99 16.57
N ARG A 136 1.88 -15.48 17.26
CA ARG A 136 2.15 -15.80 18.66
C ARG A 136 1.43 -14.84 19.60
N GLY A 137 0.84 -15.33 20.68
CA GLY A 137 0.05 -14.55 21.67
C GLY A 137 0.81 -13.43 22.42
N ARG A 138 2.09 -13.20 22.11
CA ARG A 138 2.93 -12.14 22.69
C ARG A 138 2.72 -10.75 22.07
N ARG A 139 1.74 -10.59 21.20
CA ARG A 139 1.47 -9.31 20.50
C ARG A 139 1.29 -8.11 21.44
N ILE A 140 0.75 -8.32 22.64
CA ILE A 140 0.48 -7.25 23.61
C ILE A 140 1.77 -6.64 24.17
N ALA A 141 2.85 -7.42 24.29
CA ALA A 141 4.12 -6.94 24.87
C ALA A 141 4.97 -6.10 23.91
N LEU A 142 4.69 -6.12 22.59
CA LEU A 142 5.48 -5.43 21.60
C LEU A 142 5.10 -3.94 21.56
N ALA A 143 6.05 -3.02 21.77
CA ALA A 143 5.81 -1.59 21.53
C ALA A 143 5.59 -1.35 20.03
N ALA A 144 4.40 -0.92 19.62
CA ALA A 144 4.06 -0.72 18.21
C ALA A 144 3.52 0.70 17.90
N SER A 145 3.79 1.65 18.79
CA SER A 145 3.46 3.06 18.55
C SER A 145 4.63 3.97 18.91
N PRO A 146 5.03 4.89 18.03
CA PRO A 146 6.03 5.91 18.35
C PRO A 146 5.49 7.01 19.27
N ARG A 147 4.16 7.04 19.51
CA ARG A 147 3.46 8.10 20.28
C ARG A 147 3.46 7.88 21.80
N GLY A 148 4.25 6.92 22.29
CA GLY A 148 4.37 6.60 23.71
C GLY A 148 3.47 5.48 24.19
N VAL A 149 3.74 5.01 25.43
CA VAL A 149 3.17 3.79 26.00
C VAL A 149 1.65 3.85 26.18
N LEU A 150 1.11 4.98 26.66
CA LEU A 150 -0.34 5.11 26.88
C LEU A 150 -1.13 5.02 25.58
N HIS A 151 -0.63 5.66 24.51
CA HIS A 151 -1.27 5.58 23.20
C HIS A 151 -1.19 4.15 22.64
N ASP A 152 -0.06 3.49 22.81
CA ASP A 152 0.16 2.12 22.36
C ASP A 152 -0.79 1.14 23.08
N VAL A 153 -0.90 1.22 24.40
CA VAL A 153 -1.82 0.39 25.20
C VAL A 153 -3.27 0.63 24.80
N ALA A 154 -3.70 1.89 24.67
CA ALA A 154 -5.06 2.20 24.27
C ALA A 154 -5.41 1.65 22.89
N LYS A 155 -4.48 1.78 21.91
CA LYS A 155 -4.65 1.25 20.56
C LYS A 155 -4.76 -0.28 20.55
N LYS A 156 -3.92 -0.96 21.33
CA LYS A 156 -3.96 -2.42 21.48
C LYS A 156 -5.27 -2.90 22.09
N LEU A 157 -5.67 -2.30 23.20
CA LEU A 157 -6.94 -2.64 23.89
C LEU A 157 -8.13 -2.47 22.95
N HIS A 158 -8.17 -1.34 22.21
CA HIS A 158 -9.21 -1.10 21.22
C HIS A 158 -9.21 -2.18 20.13
N TRP A 159 -8.04 -2.47 19.53
CA TRP A 159 -7.91 -3.47 18.47
C TRP A 159 -8.33 -4.86 18.95
N HIS A 160 -7.88 -5.28 20.14
CA HIS A 160 -8.25 -6.58 20.72
C HIS A 160 -9.75 -6.67 21.03
N ALA A 161 -10.34 -5.59 21.58
CA ALA A 161 -11.77 -5.52 21.86
C ALA A 161 -12.59 -5.64 20.55
N VAL A 162 -12.22 -4.90 19.50
CA VAL A 162 -12.89 -4.96 18.20
C VAL A 162 -12.80 -6.38 17.60
N ASN A 163 -11.64 -7.00 17.65
CA ASN A 163 -11.46 -8.37 17.11
C ASN A 163 -12.24 -9.42 17.94
N ALA A 164 -12.28 -9.28 19.26
CA ALA A 164 -13.02 -10.20 20.12
C ALA A 164 -14.54 -10.07 19.97
N LEU A 165 -15.05 -8.84 19.77
CA LEU A 165 -16.48 -8.57 19.72
C LEU A 165 -17.09 -8.71 18.33
N PHE A 166 -16.35 -8.39 17.28
CA PHE A 166 -16.89 -8.26 15.93
C PHE A 166 -16.22 -9.15 14.90
N ASP A 167 -15.09 -9.78 15.26
CA ASP A 167 -14.35 -10.70 14.39
C ASP A 167 -14.26 -10.20 12.93
N PRO A 168 -13.52 -9.11 12.65
CA PRO A 168 -13.50 -8.53 11.30
C PRO A 168 -13.04 -9.52 10.22
N LEU A 169 -12.12 -10.45 10.55
CA LEU A 169 -11.70 -11.49 9.62
C LEU A 169 -12.82 -12.45 9.24
N GLY A 170 -13.63 -12.89 10.21
CA GLY A 170 -14.75 -13.82 9.97
C GLY A 170 -16.02 -13.11 9.48
N LEU A 171 -16.10 -11.78 9.58
CA LEU A 171 -17.24 -10.99 9.11
C LEU A 171 -17.36 -10.98 7.58
N PHE A 172 -16.23 -10.80 6.90
CA PHE A 172 -16.18 -10.73 5.44
C PHE A 172 -16.24 -12.12 4.83
N ASP A 173 -17.02 -12.29 3.75
CA ASP A 173 -17.12 -13.54 2.98
C ASP A 173 -15.83 -13.82 2.23
N GLU A 174 -15.19 -12.76 1.73
CA GLU A 174 -13.94 -12.84 1.01
C GLU A 174 -13.12 -11.55 1.19
N ILE A 175 -11.81 -11.71 1.34
CA ILE A 175 -10.87 -10.58 1.42
C ILE A 175 -10.02 -10.56 0.15
N LEU A 176 -10.08 -9.44 -0.57
CA LEU A 176 -9.28 -9.15 -1.75
C LEU A 176 -7.90 -8.67 -1.31
N CYS A 177 -6.88 -9.41 -1.68
CA CYS A 177 -5.50 -9.17 -1.27
C CYS A 177 -4.70 -8.65 -2.46
N PRO A 178 -4.09 -7.46 -2.38
CA PRO A 178 -3.36 -6.89 -3.51
C PRO A 178 -1.98 -7.51 -3.74
N SER A 179 -1.48 -8.33 -2.80
CA SER A 179 -0.21 -9.05 -2.93
C SER A 179 -0.33 -10.52 -2.52
N PRO A 180 0.53 -11.41 -3.06
CA PRO A 180 0.61 -12.81 -2.62
C PRO A 180 0.91 -12.90 -1.12
N PHE A 181 1.81 -12.07 -0.62
CA PHE A 181 2.19 -12.03 0.80
C PHE A 181 0.98 -11.76 1.72
N MET A 182 0.15 -10.74 1.40
CA MET A 182 -1.07 -10.46 2.17
C MET A 182 -2.06 -11.61 2.09
N ARG A 183 -2.27 -12.18 0.90
CA ARG A 183 -3.16 -13.34 0.71
C ARG A 183 -2.74 -14.50 1.62
N ASP A 184 -1.46 -14.83 1.64
CA ASP A 184 -0.94 -15.97 2.38
C ASP A 184 -1.04 -15.74 3.89
N LEU A 185 -0.79 -14.52 4.38
CA LEU A 185 -0.99 -14.16 5.78
C LEU A 185 -2.46 -14.27 6.22
N ILE A 186 -3.40 -13.81 5.41
CA ILE A 186 -4.83 -13.91 5.72
C ILE A 186 -5.31 -15.35 5.63
N ALA A 187 -4.87 -16.10 4.62
CA ALA A 187 -5.22 -17.50 4.44
C ALA A 187 -4.74 -18.37 5.63
N GLN A 188 -3.56 -18.10 6.19
CA GLN A 188 -3.04 -18.77 7.39
C GLN A 188 -3.93 -18.57 8.64
N CYS A 189 -4.73 -17.49 8.67
CA CYS A 189 -5.69 -17.29 9.76
C CYS A 189 -6.88 -18.25 9.70
N GLY A 190 -7.18 -18.83 8.53
CA GLY A 190 -8.23 -19.87 8.33
C GLY A 190 -9.67 -19.42 8.65
N ARG A 191 -9.95 -18.10 8.66
CA ARG A 191 -11.24 -17.54 9.08
C ARG A 191 -12.10 -17.02 7.95
N THR A 192 -11.50 -16.75 6.79
CA THR A 192 -12.17 -16.21 5.61
C THR A 192 -11.42 -16.62 4.36
N ARG A 193 -12.07 -16.50 3.21
CA ARG A 193 -11.43 -16.69 1.91
C ARG A 193 -10.54 -15.48 1.58
N ALA A 194 -9.32 -15.74 1.14
CA ALA A 194 -8.36 -14.73 0.70
C ALA A 194 -8.07 -14.91 -0.79
N THR A 195 -8.37 -13.90 -1.59
CA THR A 195 -8.19 -13.95 -3.06
C THR A 195 -7.23 -12.87 -3.51
N LEU A 196 -6.27 -13.25 -4.35
CA LEU A 196 -5.31 -12.32 -4.94
C LEU A 196 -6.01 -11.47 -6.00
N VAL A 197 -6.12 -10.18 -5.74
CA VAL A 197 -6.64 -9.16 -6.66
C VAL A 197 -5.66 -7.99 -6.66
N PRO A 198 -4.67 -7.98 -7.57
CA PRO A 198 -3.68 -6.90 -7.67
C PRO A 198 -4.34 -5.54 -7.83
N ASN A 199 -3.78 -4.52 -7.19
CA ASN A 199 -4.25 -3.16 -7.36
C ASN A 199 -4.08 -2.71 -8.80
N PRO A 200 -5.08 -2.02 -9.39
CA PRO A 200 -4.99 -1.54 -10.76
C PRO A 200 -4.06 -0.35 -10.88
N ILE A 201 -3.46 -0.20 -12.07
CA ILE A 201 -2.70 0.98 -12.45
C ILE A 201 -3.28 1.57 -13.73
N ASP A 202 -3.33 2.90 -13.79
CA ASP A 202 -3.76 3.61 -14.99
C ASP A 202 -2.61 3.68 -15.99
N SER A 203 -2.77 3.01 -17.13
CA SER A 203 -1.77 2.94 -18.19
C SER A 203 -1.88 4.05 -19.23
N THR A 204 -2.79 4.98 -19.09
CA THR A 204 -3.04 6.04 -20.10
C THR A 204 -1.94 7.10 -20.16
N LEU A 205 -1.07 7.15 -19.16
CA LEU A 205 -0.05 8.18 -18.99
C LEU A 205 1.39 7.70 -19.33
N ILE A 206 1.56 6.63 -20.11
CA ILE A 206 2.89 6.11 -20.41
C ILE A 206 3.58 6.99 -21.46
N PRO A 207 4.58 7.81 -21.08
CA PRO A 207 5.46 8.43 -22.06
C PRO A 207 6.39 7.33 -22.64
N HIS A 208 6.72 7.45 -23.89
CA HIS A 208 7.75 6.63 -24.55
C HIS A 208 9.00 7.48 -24.78
N PRO A 209 9.76 7.78 -23.72
CA PRO A 209 10.97 8.58 -23.88
C PRO A 209 12.08 7.75 -24.56
N PRO A 210 13.02 8.41 -25.24
CA PRO A 210 14.22 7.75 -25.73
C PRO A 210 15.01 7.18 -24.54
N LYS A 211 15.65 6.02 -24.75
CA LYS A 211 16.55 5.43 -23.74
C LYS A 211 17.66 6.43 -23.43
N PRO A 212 17.94 6.72 -22.15
CA PRO A 212 19.05 7.61 -21.79
C PRO A 212 20.38 7.00 -22.21
N VAL A 213 21.31 7.86 -22.60
CA VAL A 213 22.73 7.46 -22.76
C VAL A 213 23.29 7.23 -21.36
N ARG A 214 23.71 6.00 -21.06
CA ARG A 214 24.24 5.62 -19.76
C ARG A 214 25.69 6.00 -19.61
N GLY A 215 26.02 6.50 -18.42
CA GLY A 215 27.40 6.66 -17.99
C GLY A 215 27.94 5.42 -17.27
N ASP A 216 29.20 5.50 -16.85
CA ASP A 216 29.85 4.45 -16.05
C ASP A 216 29.28 4.31 -14.63
N ARG A 217 28.51 5.28 -14.17
CA ARG A 217 27.91 5.35 -12.83
C ARG A 217 26.41 5.50 -12.95
N LEU A 218 25.67 4.97 -11.98
CA LEU A 218 24.22 4.87 -11.97
C LEU A 218 23.54 6.16 -11.47
N ASP A 219 22.55 6.64 -12.19
CA ASP A 219 21.64 7.68 -11.76
C ASP A 219 20.34 7.05 -11.26
N LEU A 220 20.07 7.19 -9.95
CA LEU A 220 18.96 6.56 -9.28
C LEU A 220 17.84 7.54 -8.95
N ALA A 221 16.61 7.06 -8.87
CA ALA A 221 15.44 7.81 -8.42
C ALA A 221 14.81 7.16 -7.19
N PHE A 222 14.43 7.96 -6.21
CA PHE A 222 13.53 7.57 -5.13
C PHE A 222 12.19 8.28 -5.32
N VAL A 223 11.08 7.56 -5.19
CA VAL A 223 9.72 8.12 -5.25
C VAL A 223 8.95 7.74 -4.01
N GLY A 224 8.52 8.73 -3.23
CA GLY A 224 7.72 8.46 -2.05
C GLY A 224 7.82 9.53 -0.96
N ARG A 225 7.15 9.28 0.17
CA ARG A 225 7.27 10.14 1.35
C ARG A 225 8.68 10.01 1.94
N VAL A 226 9.25 11.13 2.39
CA VAL A 226 10.57 11.15 3.05
C VAL A 226 10.34 11.02 4.56
N ASP A 227 9.90 9.84 4.97
CA ASP A 227 9.63 9.46 6.35
C ASP A 227 10.48 8.23 6.73
N ALA A 228 10.68 8.01 8.02
CA ALA A 228 11.58 6.97 8.54
C ALA A 228 11.24 5.55 8.05
N ASP A 229 9.93 5.25 7.89
CA ASP A 229 9.45 3.97 7.41
C ASP A 229 9.82 3.67 5.95
N LYS A 230 10.07 4.70 5.15
CA LYS A 230 10.50 4.57 3.75
C LYS A 230 12.00 4.29 3.58
N GLY A 231 12.78 4.37 4.65
CA GLY A 231 14.15 3.87 4.71
C GLY A 231 15.20 4.65 3.91
N LEU A 232 14.85 5.84 3.39
CA LEU A 232 15.76 6.65 2.59
C LEU A 232 17.07 6.95 3.32
N GLY A 233 17.00 7.32 4.62
CA GLY A 233 18.18 7.63 5.41
C GLY A 233 19.14 6.44 5.55
N ARG A 234 18.61 5.22 5.64
CA ARG A 234 19.40 3.99 5.68
C ARG A 234 20.08 3.71 4.33
N PHE A 235 19.38 3.94 3.24
CA PHE A 235 19.96 3.79 1.90
C PHE A 235 21.07 4.81 1.64
N LEU A 236 20.89 6.07 2.07
CA LEU A 236 21.91 7.12 1.95
C LEU A 236 23.18 6.78 2.74
N ALA A 237 23.06 6.16 3.91
CA ALA A 237 24.22 5.67 4.65
C ALA A 237 24.98 4.59 3.86
N LEU A 238 24.29 3.61 3.30
CA LEU A 238 24.90 2.59 2.44
C LEU A 238 25.53 3.18 1.17
N MET A 239 24.87 4.18 0.58
CA MET A 239 25.42 4.91 -0.58
C MET A 239 26.75 5.59 -0.23
N SER A 240 26.87 6.15 0.97
CA SER A 240 28.11 6.82 1.41
C SER A 240 29.21 5.83 1.75
N GLU A 241 28.88 4.69 2.34
CA GLU A 241 29.85 3.73 2.88
C GLU A 241 30.35 2.72 1.85
N ALA A 242 29.45 2.20 0.99
CA ALA A 242 29.75 1.01 0.18
C ALA A 242 29.49 1.18 -1.31
N ALA A 243 28.73 2.17 -1.74
CA ALA A 243 28.26 2.31 -3.10
C ALA A 243 28.77 3.60 -3.79
N GLY A 244 29.65 4.34 -3.14
CA GLY A 244 30.06 5.69 -3.53
C GLY A 244 30.53 5.83 -4.97
N ASP A 245 31.27 4.87 -5.49
CA ASP A 245 31.78 4.90 -6.86
C ASP A 245 30.82 4.34 -7.91
N ALA A 246 29.87 3.50 -7.50
CA ALA A 246 28.92 2.90 -8.42
C ALA A 246 27.71 3.82 -8.73
N ILE A 247 27.38 4.77 -7.81
CA ILE A 247 26.23 5.65 -7.94
C ILE A 247 26.69 7.08 -8.25
N ALA A 248 26.28 7.62 -9.39
CA ALA A 248 26.53 9.01 -9.78
C ALA A 248 25.65 9.95 -8.97
N SER A 249 24.34 9.72 -8.98
CA SER A 249 23.38 10.55 -8.27
C SER A 249 22.16 9.77 -7.75
N LEU A 250 21.48 10.35 -6.75
CA LEU A 250 20.16 9.96 -6.31
C LEU A 250 19.26 11.18 -6.30
N THR A 251 18.17 11.14 -7.09
CA THR A 251 17.13 12.17 -7.06
C THR A 251 15.92 11.69 -6.27
N VAL A 252 15.50 12.49 -5.28
CA VAL A 252 14.39 12.20 -4.37
C VAL A 252 13.16 12.98 -4.82
N TYR A 253 12.16 12.27 -5.33
CA TYR A 253 10.84 12.79 -5.70
C TYR A 253 9.87 12.54 -4.56
N GLY A 254 9.70 13.52 -3.71
CA GLY A 254 8.84 13.46 -2.54
C GLY A 254 9.21 14.44 -1.46
N ASP A 255 8.45 14.41 -0.38
CA ASP A 255 8.67 15.25 0.79
C ASP A 255 8.21 14.50 2.05
N GLY A 256 8.66 14.92 3.22
CA GLY A 256 8.30 14.30 4.49
C GLY A 256 9.10 14.81 5.67
N ALA A 257 8.82 14.22 6.84
CA ALA A 257 9.35 14.71 8.10
C ALA A 257 10.88 14.59 8.23
N GLU A 258 11.51 13.62 7.53
CA GLU A 258 12.97 13.42 7.61
C GLU A 258 13.79 14.28 6.62
N ARG A 259 13.14 14.96 5.66
CA ARG A 259 13.85 15.66 4.58
C ARG A 259 14.92 16.60 5.09
N ALA A 260 14.56 17.56 5.94
CA ALA A 260 15.50 18.58 6.43
C ALA A 260 16.69 17.98 7.21
N ASP A 261 16.45 16.92 7.97
CA ASP A 261 17.49 16.21 8.70
C ASP A 261 18.40 15.40 7.76
N LEU A 262 17.86 14.78 6.73
CA LEU A 262 18.63 14.06 5.71
C LEU A 262 19.50 15.02 4.87
N GLU A 263 18.95 16.16 4.44
CA GLU A 263 19.71 17.21 3.74
C GLU A 263 20.90 17.66 4.58
N LYS A 264 20.72 17.90 5.88
CA LYS A 264 21.78 18.32 6.80
C LYS A 264 22.82 17.22 7.03
N ARG A 265 22.38 15.98 7.29
CA ARG A 265 23.31 14.84 7.56
C ARG A 265 24.14 14.46 6.34
N HIS A 266 23.62 14.68 5.15
CA HIS A 266 24.28 14.33 3.88
C HIS A 266 24.65 15.58 3.06
N ALA A 267 24.99 16.69 3.72
CA ALA A 267 25.28 17.99 3.08
C ALA A 267 26.33 17.87 1.96
N THR A 268 27.39 17.10 2.17
CA THR A 268 28.43 16.87 1.15
C THR A 268 27.88 16.23 -0.13
N LEU A 269 26.92 15.29 -0.03
CA LEU A 269 26.26 14.70 -1.20
C LEU A 269 25.34 15.71 -1.89
N VAL A 270 24.68 16.59 -1.13
CA VAL A 270 23.82 17.65 -1.67
C VAL A 270 24.67 18.71 -2.38
N GLU A 271 25.71 19.19 -1.76
CA GLU A 271 26.64 20.21 -2.32
C GLU A 271 27.34 19.73 -3.58
N SER A 272 27.72 18.45 -3.64
CA SER A 272 28.31 17.84 -4.84
C SER A 272 27.29 17.50 -5.93
N GLY A 273 25.99 17.70 -5.71
CA GLY A 273 24.92 17.37 -6.64
C GLY A 273 24.61 15.86 -6.75
N ARG A 274 25.28 15.03 -5.94
CA ARG A 274 25.04 13.57 -5.90
C ARG A 274 23.75 13.18 -5.19
N LEU A 275 23.19 14.05 -4.35
CA LEU A 275 21.88 13.91 -3.74
C LEU A 275 21.05 15.14 -4.06
N ARG A 276 19.90 14.96 -4.68
CA ARG A 276 18.99 16.05 -5.03
C ARG A 276 17.58 15.77 -4.49
N PHE A 277 17.02 16.69 -3.72
CA PHE A 277 15.61 16.66 -3.32
C PHE A 277 14.77 17.51 -4.27
N ALA A 278 14.10 16.88 -5.22
CA ALA A 278 13.26 17.52 -6.23
C ALA A 278 11.87 17.93 -5.69
N GLY A 279 11.51 17.45 -4.49
CA GLY A 279 10.21 17.70 -3.90
C GLY A 279 9.09 16.86 -4.51
N ARG A 280 7.85 17.21 -4.20
CA ARG A 280 6.66 16.54 -4.75
C ARG A 280 6.39 17.03 -6.17
N LEU A 281 6.20 16.12 -7.08
CA LEU A 281 5.74 16.38 -8.44
C LEU A 281 4.32 15.81 -8.61
N ASP A 282 3.56 16.39 -9.54
CA ASP A 282 2.35 15.75 -10.04
C ASP A 282 2.71 14.50 -10.85
N HIS A 283 1.74 13.60 -11.04
CA HIS A 283 1.97 12.31 -11.65
C HIS A 283 2.53 12.40 -13.08
N ALA A 284 2.02 13.30 -13.91
CA ALA A 284 2.48 13.46 -15.30
C ALA A 284 3.94 13.96 -15.36
N THR A 285 4.29 14.95 -14.54
CA THR A 285 5.66 15.47 -14.43
C THR A 285 6.62 14.42 -13.90
N LEU A 286 6.21 13.63 -12.90
CA LEU A 286 7.00 12.53 -12.35
C LEU A 286 7.28 11.46 -13.42
N PHE A 287 6.25 11.03 -14.15
CA PHE A 287 6.37 10.02 -15.21
C PHE A 287 7.26 10.48 -16.37
N ALA A 288 7.27 11.79 -16.67
CA ALA A 288 8.20 12.35 -17.66
C ALA A 288 9.65 12.44 -17.15
N ALA A 289 9.85 12.56 -15.83
CA ALA A 289 11.18 12.68 -15.22
C ALA A 289 11.85 11.32 -14.99
N LEU A 290 11.10 10.30 -14.54
CA LEU A 290 11.62 9.00 -14.13
C LEU A 290 12.45 8.29 -15.21
N PRO A 291 12.08 8.27 -16.50
CA PRO A 291 12.85 7.58 -17.53
C PRO A 291 14.26 8.11 -17.79
N ARG A 292 14.62 9.24 -17.17
CA ARG A 292 15.98 9.80 -17.23
C ARG A 292 16.97 9.11 -16.27
N HIS A 293 16.45 8.29 -15.35
CA HIS A 293 17.23 7.54 -14.38
C HIS A 293 17.51 6.11 -14.87
N ASP A 294 18.51 5.46 -14.29
CA ASP A 294 18.85 4.07 -14.58
C ASP A 294 17.97 3.09 -13.82
N ALA A 295 17.57 3.43 -12.60
CA ALA A 295 16.67 2.61 -11.79
C ALA A 295 15.90 3.41 -10.75
N LEU A 296 14.75 2.86 -10.35
CA LEU A 296 14.04 3.27 -9.14
C LEU A 296 14.64 2.58 -7.90
N VAL A 297 14.71 3.29 -6.77
CA VAL A 297 15.09 2.69 -5.47
C VAL A 297 13.89 2.66 -4.54
N LEU A 298 13.58 1.49 -3.98
CA LEU A 298 12.56 1.31 -2.94
C LEU A 298 13.20 0.73 -1.66
N PRO A 299 13.73 1.60 -0.79
CA PRO A 299 14.49 1.20 0.39
C PRO A 299 13.63 1.03 1.65
N SER A 300 12.33 0.88 1.52
CA SER A 300 11.38 0.78 2.65
C SER A 300 11.86 -0.20 3.71
N ILE A 301 11.77 0.21 4.98
CA ILE A 301 12.05 -0.64 6.14
C ILE A 301 10.76 -1.21 6.76
N TRP A 302 9.61 -0.79 6.31
CA TRP A 302 8.32 -1.38 6.68
C TRP A 302 7.87 -2.42 5.66
N VAL A 303 6.99 -3.31 6.07
CA VAL A 303 6.42 -4.33 5.18
C VAL A 303 5.37 -3.64 4.29
N GLU A 304 5.80 -3.17 3.11
CA GLU A 304 4.87 -2.66 2.09
C GLU A 304 3.85 -3.74 1.74
N ASN A 305 2.63 -3.37 1.39
CA ASN A 305 1.66 -4.38 0.96
C ASN A 305 1.78 -4.65 -0.55
N ALA A 306 1.54 -3.65 -1.37
CA ALA A 306 1.59 -3.73 -2.83
C ALA A 306 2.06 -2.38 -3.39
N PRO A 307 3.38 -2.12 -3.41
CA PRO A 307 3.92 -0.83 -3.81
C PRO A 307 3.84 -0.65 -5.33
N LEU A 308 2.82 0.06 -5.81
CA LEU A 308 2.58 0.30 -7.24
C LEU A 308 3.75 0.98 -7.95
N VAL A 309 4.62 1.66 -7.21
CA VAL A 309 5.82 2.30 -7.77
C VAL A 309 6.77 1.31 -8.48
N ILE A 310 6.77 0.02 -8.10
CA ILE A 310 7.50 -1.04 -8.82
C ILE A 310 6.85 -1.29 -10.19
N VAL A 311 5.52 -1.31 -10.23
CA VAL A 311 4.75 -1.48 -11.47
C VAL A 311 4.91 -0.25 -12.37
N GLU A 312 4.84 0.95 -11.79
CA GLU A 312 5.06 2.23 -12.49
C GLU A 312 6.47 2.28 -13.12
N ALA A 313 7.49 1.83 -12.37
CA ALA A 313 8.85 1.72 -12.90
C ALA A 313 8.89 0.77 -14.11
N ALA A 314 8.27 -0.39 -14.03
CA ALA A 314 8.20 -1.36 -15.13
C ALA A 314 7.52 -0.80 -16.38
N MET A 315 6.39 -0.07 -16.20
CA MET A 315 5.70 0.63 -17.30
C MET A 315 6.59 1.64 -18.02
N LEU A 316 7.52 2.24 -17.30
CA LEU A 316 8.49 3.22 -17.82
C LEU A 316 9.78 2.55 -18.33
N GLY A 317 9.85 1.23 -18.34
CA GLY A 317 11.04 0.48 -18.74
C GLY A 317 12.20 0.56 -17.73
N LEU A 318 11.92 0.91 -16.48
CA LEU A 318 12.91 1.04 -15.42
C LEU A 318 12.96 -0.21 -14.54
N PRO A 319 14.15 -0.72 -14.22
CA PRO A 319 14.33 -1.66 -13.13
C PRO A 319 14.11 -0.98 -11.77
N ALA A 320 13.78 -1.78 -10.76
CA ALA A 320 13.59 -1.35 -9.39
C ALA A 320 14.59 -2.06 -8.46
N LEU A 321 15.44 -1.29 -7.80
CA LEU A 321 16.33 -1.75 -6.74
C LEU A 321 15.57 -1.74 -5.41
N VAL A 322 15.21 -2.91 -4.89
CA VAL A 322 14.22 -3.08 -3.84
C VAL A 322 14.85 -3.73 -2.60
N HIS A 323 14.57 -3.19 -1.43
CA HIS A 323 15.00 -3.78 -0.16
C HIS A 323 14.34 -5.16 0.05
N ASP A 324 15.16 -6.19 0.28
CA ASP A 324 14.71 -7.59 0.49
C ASP A 324 14.06 -7.76 1.86
N ILE A 325 12.77 -7.41 1.96
CA ILE A 325 12.00 -7.46 3.21
C ILE A 325 10.51 -7.73 2.97
N GLY A 326 9.94 -8.69 3.70
CA GLY A 326 8.50 -8.95 3.73
C GLY A 326 7.91 -9.15 2.34
N SER A 327 6.82 -8.43 2.03
CA SER A 327 6.17 -8.53 0.71
C SER A 327 7.05 -8.04 -0.45
N LEU A 328 7.99 -7.15 -0.18
CA LEU A 328 8.90 -6.64 -1.23
C LEU A 328 9.75 -7.74 -1.85
N SER A 329 10.05 -8.79 -1.07
CA SER A 329 10.79 -9.95 -1.59
C SER A 329 10.06 -10.69 -2.71
N THR A 330 8.72 -10.66 -2.72
CA THR A 330 7.90 -11.44 -3.67
C THR A 330 6.92 -10.62 -4.52
N PHE A 331 6.60 -9.38 -4.13
CA PHE A 331 5.69 -8.53 -4.91
C PHE A 331 6.32 -8.15 -6.24
N GLY A 332 5.62 -8.40 -7.33
CA GLY A 332 6.06 -8.03 -8.68
C GLY A 332 7.17 -8.94 -9.26
N ASP A 333 7.42 -10.14 -8.70
CA ASP A 333 8.39 -11.09 -9.27
C ASP A 333 8.06 -11.42 -10.73
N GLU A 334 6.79 -11.54 -11.06
CA GLU A 334 6.30 -11.82 -12.41
C GLU A 334 6.56 -10.69 -13.41
N ILE A 335 6.84 -9.48 -12.95
CA ILE A 335 7.11 -8.33 -13.82
C ILE A 335 8.51 -8.43 -14.45
N GLY A 336 9.50 -8.93 -13.71
CA GLY A 336 10.88 -9.10 -14.18
C GLY A 336 11.76 -7.85 -14.09
N ASN A 337 11.28 -6.75 -13.46
CA ASN A 337 12.06 -5.51 -13.34
C ASN A 337 12.74 -5.33 -11.97
N LYS A 338 12.63 -6.32 -11.06
CA LYS A 338 13.05 -6.17 -9.67
C LYS A 338 14.42 -6.76 -9.40
N ILE A 339 15.26 -6.01 -8.70
CA ILE A 339 16.55 -6.45 -8.18
C ILE A 339 16.54 -6.26 -6.67
N LEU A 340 16.75 -7.35 -5.93
CA LEU A 340 16.69 -7.32 -4.48
C LEU A 340 18.06 -6.99 -3.86
N TYR A 341 18.06 -6.09 -2.87
CA TYR A 341 19.25 -5.83 -2.08
C TYR A 341 19.01 -6.05 -0.59
N ARG A 342 20.00 -6.60 0.11
CA ARG A 342 20.05 -6.62 1.56
C ARG A 342 20.71 -5.33 2.05
N SER A 343 20.21 -4.79 3.15
CA SER A 343 20.67 -3.52 3.72
C SER A 343 22.01 -3.70 4.48
N THR A 344 23.03 -4.21 3.77
CA THR A 344 24.43 -4.35 4.19
C THR A 344 25.35 -3.84 3.08
N PRO A 345 26.61 -3.43 3.39
CA PRO A 345 27.59 -3.02 2.39
C PRO A 345 27.75 -4.03 1.23
N GLU A 346 27.91 -5.30 1.54
CA GLU A 346 28.10 -6.38 0.55
C GLU A 346 26.80 -6.62 -0.22
N GLY A 347 25.64 -6.52 0.45
CA GLY A 347 24.32 -6.71 -0.16
C GLY A 347 24.03 -5.67 -1.22
N ILE A 348 24.29 -4.40 -0.94
CA ILE A 348 24.07 -3.31 -1.89
C ILE A 348 25.08 -3.38 -3.04
N ALA A 349 26.37 -3.66 -2.78
CA ALA A 349 27.39 -3.77 -3.79
C ALA A 349 27.05 -4.87 -4.83
N ARG A 350 26.62 -6.06 -4.35
CA ARG A 350 26.18 -7.14 -5.22
C ARG A 350 24.96 -6.75 -6.06
N ALA A 351 23.95 -6.12 -5.46
CA ALA A 351 22.75 -5.73 -6.17
C ALA A 351 23.00 -4.64 -7.22
N LEU A 352 23.94 -3.71 -6.98
CA LEU A 352 24.36 -2.73 -7.97
C LEU A 352 25.11 -3.37 -9.15
N ALA A 353 25.93 -4.40 -8.92
CA ALA A 353 26.56 -5.17 -9.97
C ALA A 353 25.53 -5.93 -10.82
N GLU A 354 24.55 -6.56 -10.17
CA GLU A 354 23.41 -7.22 -10.82
C GLU A 354 22.59 -6.23 -11.65
N LEU A 355 22.30 -5.04 -11.09
CA LEU A 355 21.60 -3.97 -11.78
C LEU A 355 22.33 -3.54 -13.06
N ARG A 356 23.65 -3.40 -13.01
CA ARG A 356 24.43 -3.09 -14.21
C ARG A 356 24.29 -4.15 -15.28
N THR A 357 24.50 -5.42 -14.92
CA THR A 357 24.32 -6.55 -15.85
C THR A 357 22.91 -6.56 -16.45
N HIS A 358 21.91 -6.31 -15.62
CA HIS A 358 20.50 -6.22 -16.07
C HIS A 358 20.28 -5.05 -17.04
N LEU A 359 20.93 -3.91 -16.78
CA LEU A 359 20.83 -2.73 -17.64
C LEU A 359 21.54 -2.89 -18.97
N ASP A 360 22.59 -3.71 -19.04
CA ASP A 360 23.36 -3.98 -20.26
C ASP A 360 22.66 -5.00 -21.18
N SER A 361 21.65 -5.71 -20.69
CA SER A 361 20.83 -6.61 -21.48
C SER A 361 19.92 -5.85 -22.44
N ASP A 362 19.95 -6.23 -23.72
CA ASP A 362 19.05 -5.66 -24.74
C ASP A 362 17.62 -6.23 -24.70
N ASP A 363 17.45 -7.41 -24.10
CA ASP A 363 16.17 -8.15 -24.03
C ASP A 363 15.43 -7.87 -22.72
N ARG A 364 15.21 -6.58 -22.38
CA ARG A 364 14.43 -6.20 -21.20
C ARG A 364 12.98 -6.02 -21.56
N HIS A 365 12.18 -7.01 -21.16
CA HIS A 365 10.74 -6.96 -21.25
C HIS A 365 10.16 -7.08 -19.85
N TYR A 366 9.27 -6.15 -19.46
CA TYR A 366 8.59 -6.14 -18.17
C TYR A 366 7.10 -6.37 -18.37
N ASP A 367 6.57 -7.48 -17.86
CA ASP A 367 5.14 -7.79 -17.99
C ASP A 367 4.38 -7.29 -16.76
N TRP A 368 3.82 -6.10 -16.87
CA TRP A 368 2.95 -5.50 -15.88
C TRP A 368 1.44 -5.66 -16.19
N SER A 369 1.07 -6.41 -17.22
CA SER A 369 -0.32 -6.57 -17.72
C SER A 369 -1.31 -7.03 -16.66
N ARG A 370 -0.83 -7.78 -15.65
CA ARG A 370 -1.60 -8.25 -14.51
C ARG A 370 -2.21 -7.11 -13.68
N TYR A 371 -1.59 -5.94 -13.71
CA TYR A 371 -1.99 -4.75 -12.95
C TYR A 371 -2.87 -3.80 -13.75
N SER A 372 -3.28 -4.17 -14.95
CA SER A 372 -4.16 -3.33 -15.77
C SER A 372 -5.56 -3.19 -15.15
N VAL A 373 -6.24 -2.09 -15.48
CA VAL A 373 -7.62 -1.84 -15.03
C VAL A 373 -8.58 -2.92 -15.54
N GLU A 374 -8.37 -3.46 -16.73
CA GLU A 374 -9.19 -4.52 -17.32
C GLU A 374 -9.07 -5.82 -16.54
N ARG A 375 -7.86 -6.20 -16.14
CA ARG A 375 -7.61 -7.39 -15.30
C ARG A 375 -8.23 -7.23 -13.93
N TYR A 376 -8.06 -6.05 -13.32
CA TYR A 376 -8.68 -5.71 -12.06
C TYR A 376 -10.21 -5.81 -12.14
N ALA A 377 -10.81 -5.20 -13.19
CA ALA A 377 -12.25 -5.23 -13.44
C ALA A 377 -12.79 -6.66 -13.56
N SER A 378 -12.08 -7.51 -14.29
CA SER A 378 -12.43 -8.93 -14.44
C SER A 378 -12.40 -9.67 -13.10
N SER A 379 -11.34 -9.48 -12.33
CA SER A 379 -11.17 -10.10 -11.00
C SER A 379 -12.24 -9.62 -10.02
N LEU A 380 -12.49 -8.30 -9.97
CA LEU A 380 -13.50 -7.71 -9.09
C LEU A 380 -14.90 -8.24 -9.41
N ARG A 381 -15.28 -8.29 -10.69
CA ARG A 381 -16.56 -8.87 -11.11
C ARG A 381 -16.70 -10.32 -10.69
N THR A 382 -15.66 -11.12 -10.88
CA THR A 382 -15.64 -12.54 -10.50
C THR A 382 -15.85 -12.73 -9.01
N VAL A 383 -15.13 -11.98 -8.17
CA VAL A 383 -15.22 -12.05 -6.71
C VAL A 383 -16.61 -11.61 -6.23
N LEU A 384 -17.14 -10.52 -6.76
CA LEU A 384 -18.47 -10.01 -6.39
C LEU A 384 -19.64 -10.81 -7.00
N GLY A 385 -19.36 -11.77 -7.89
CA GLY A 385 -20.39 -12.56 -8.58
C GLY A 385 -21.23 -11.72 -9.56
N ILE A 386 -20.62 -10.69 -10.18
CA ILE A 386 -21.27 -9.85 -11.19
C ILE A 386 -21.15 -10.55 -12.56
N GLY A 387 -22.29 -10.69 -13.26
CA GLY A 387 -22.34 -11.34 -14.59
C GLY A 387 -22.40 -12.87 -14.55
N ARG A 388 -22.52 -13.50 -13.38
CA ARG A 388 -23.02 -14.87 -13.28
C ARG A 388 -24.55 -14.78 -13.26
N GLU A 389 -25.19 -15.22 -14.34
CA GLU A 389 -26.63 -15.51 -14.31
C GLU A 389 -26.84 -16.47 -13.14
N VAL A 390 -27.76 -16.10 -12.25
CA VAL A 390 -28.25 -17.01 -11.21
C VAL A 390 -29.02 -18.08 -11.94
N SER A 391 -28.42 -19.26 -12.15
CA SER A 391 -29.08 -20.44 -12.63
C SER A 391 -30.03 -21.00 -11.56
#